data_cca9101998ce8ff375406cfd405ee769
#
_entry.id   cca9101998ce8ff375406cfd405ee769
#
_cell.length_a   1.000
_cell.length_b   1.000
_cell.length_c   1.000
_cell.angle_alpha   90.00
_cell.angle_beta   90.00
_cell.angle_gamma   90.00
#
_symmetry.space_group_name_H-M   'P 1'
#
loop_
_entity.id
_entity.type
_entity.pdbx_description
1 polymer ?
#
loop_
_entity_poly.entity_id
_entity_poly.type
_entity_poly.pdbx_seq_one_letter_code
_entity_poly.pdbx_strand_id
1 'polypeptide(L)'
;MSPIHVGCPLFDYQTIDVIGPCDLLNSASKMLLEGINYYAPVDPNLLAKAPEFVFHHIGETMEPVHLLTSSVTVVPTVTVDDVPELDILLVGGDIPAKTKLPPKLQDLIRRHAASGKLLFTTCTGAAVVAATGALDGRRATVNNLEYNWIKKRYPNVKWTKEKKWIVDGNIWTGSGAVAGMDMVAHWIKETYGLDLLIQAALSLDYEPRDVDGLYNVLPQRYDSTGNKISTHVFPDEI
;
A
#
# COMPACT_ATOMS: atom_id res chain seq x y z
N MET A 1 9.18 8.17 19.28
CA MET A 1 9.75 7.24 18.25
C MET A 1 10.30 8.09 17.13
N SER A 2 11.37 7.65 16.46
CA SER A 2 11.83 8.34 15.25
C SER A 2 10.78 8.19 14.15
N PRO A 3 10.61 9.19 13.26
CA PRO A 3 9.71 9.07 12.12
C PRO A 3 10.06 7.87 11.23
N ILE A 4 9.03 7.27 10.64
CA ILE A 4 9.15 6.18 9.66
C ILE A 4 9.21 6.79 8.26
N HIS A 5 10.30 6.56 7.54
CA HIS A 5 10.51 7.06 6.19
C HIS A 5 9.91 6.10 5.17
N VAL A 6 8.87 6.53 4.47
CA VAL A 6 8.17 5.77 3.43
C VAL A 6 8.55 6.32 2.06
N GLY A 7 9.21 5.51 1.24
CA GLY A 7 9.58 5.86 -0.13
C GLY A 7 8.58 5.33 -1.15
N CYS A 8 8.21 6.18 -2.11
CA CYS A 8 7.34 5.86 -3.22
C CYS A 8 8.05 6.23 -4.53
N PRO A 9 8.70 5.28 -5.24
CA PRO A 9 9.33 5.55 -6.53
C PRO A 9 8.28 6.06 -7.53
N LEU A 10 8.55 7.19 -8.17
CA LEU A 10 7.66 7.82 -9.15
C LEU A 10 7.96 7.33 -10.56
N PHE A 11 6.98 6.73 -11.16
CA PHE A 11 6.86 6.36 -12.56
C PHE A 11 5.36 6.30 -12.89
N ASP A 12 4.98 5.89 -14.09
CA ASP A 12 3.59 5.85 -14.54
C ASP A 12 2.79 4.67 -13.94
N TYR A 13 2.69 4.60 -12.61
CA TYR A 13 1.88 3.62 -11.91
C TYR A 13 0.38 4.00 -11.83
N GLN A 14 -0.48 3.03 -11.57
CA GLN A 14 -1.90 3.26 -11.27
C GLN A 14 -2.03 4.04 -9.96
N THR A 15 -2.68 5.20 -9.98
CA THR A 15 -2.72 6.18 -8.88
C THR A 15 -3.06 5.57 -7.52
N ILE A 16 -4.14 4.79 -7.43
CA ILE A 16 -4.61 4.21 -6.16
C ILE A 16 -3.63 3.19 -5.56
N ASP A 17 -2.76 2.59 -6.37
CA ASP A 17 -1.79 1.59 -5.92
C ASP A 17 -0.81 2.13 -4.88
N VAL A 18 -0.54 3.43 -4.92
CA VAL A 18 0.39 4.11 -4.01
C VAL A 18 -0.36 5.06 -3.09
N ILE A 19 -1.22 5.91 -3.64
CA ILE A 19 -1.88 6.96 -2.86
C ILE A 19 -2.83 6.36 -1.81
N GLY A 20 -3.59 5.30 -2.16
CA GLY A 20 -4.47 4.64 -1.19
C GLY A 20 -3.74 4.06 0.04
N PRO A 21 -2.69 3.24 -0.14
CA PRO A 21 -1.85 2.79 0.97
C PRO A 21 -1.18 3.93 1.75
N CYS A 22 -0.72 5.00 1.09
CA CYS A 22 -0.15 6.17 1.76
C CYS A 22 -1.19 6.87 2.64
N ASP A 23 -2.41 7.08 2.14
CA ASP A 23 -3.49 7.68 2.93
C ASP A 23 -3.87 6.81 4.12
N LEU A 24 -3.88 5.48 3.97
CA LEU A 24 -4.16 4.57 5.07
C LEU A 24 -3.06 4.60 6.14
N LEU A 25 -1.78 4.63 5.75
CA LEU A 25 -0.65 4.83 6.68
C LEU A 25 -0.78 6.17 7.40
N ASN A 26 -1.03 7.24 6.65
CA ASN A 26 -1.19 8.58 7.22
C ASN A 26 -2.39 8.65 8.17
N SER A 27 -3.47 7.91 7.89
CA SER A 27 -4.65 7.83 8.77
C SER A 27 -4.36 7.15 10.11
N ALA A 28 -3.32 6.32 10.18
CA ALA A 28 -2.80 5.74 11.41
C ALA A 28 -1.75 6.63 12.10
N SER A 29 -1.41 7.79 11.55
CA SER A 29 -0.33 8.62 12.06
C SER A 29 -0.75 9.43 13.30
N LYS A 30 0.24 9.75 14.13
CA LYS A 30 0.06 10.66 15.27
C LYS A 30 -0.50 12.01 14.83
N MET A 31 0.02 12.57 13.74
CA MET A 31 -0.44 13.84 13.18
C MET A 31 -1.96 13.83 12.91
N LEU A 32 -2.49 12.79 12.28
CA LEU A 32 -3.91 12.72 11.97
C LEU A 32 -4.74 12.48 13.23
N LEU A 33 -4.29 11.63 14.15
CA LEU A 33 -4.98 11.39 15.41
C LEU A 33 -5.04 12.66 16.28
N GLU A 34 -4.00 13.47 16.31
CA GLU A 34 -3.99 14.79 16.97
C GLU A 34 -5.02 15.74 16.33
N GLY A 35 -5.14 15.72 14.99
CA GLY A 35 -6.15 16.48 14.27
C GLY A 35 -7.58 16.00 14.61
N ILE A 36 -7.82 14.71 14.66
CA ILE A 36 -9.10 14.12 15.03
C ILE A 36 -9.45 14.46 16.48
N ASN A 37 -8.49 14.43 17.39
CA ASN A 37 -8.67 14.71 18.80
C ASN A 37 -9.23 16.12 19.07
N TYR A 38 -9.12 17.03 18.10
CA TYR A 38 -9.75 18.36 18.16
C TYR A 38 -11.28 18.27 18.07
N TYR A 39 -11.83 17.29 17.36
CA TYR A 39 -13.27 17.13 17.12
C TYR A 39 -13.90 16.00 17.94
N ALA A 40 -13.14 14.96 18.17
CA ALA A 40 -13.57 13.77 18.91
C ALA A 40 -12.41 13.25 19.77
N PRO A 41 -12.63 13.05 21.10
CA PRO A 41 -11.56 12.60 21.98
C PRO A 41 -10.94 11.27 21.50
N VAL A 42 -9.62 11.27 21.33
CA VAL A 42 -8.81 10.07 21.00
C VAL A 42 -8.17 9.55 22.29
N ASP A 43 -8.16 8.23 22.48
CA ASP A 43 -7.49 7.61 23.63
C ASP A 43 -6.01 8.07 23.71
N PRO A 44 -5.57 8.63 24.85
CA PRO A 44 -4.16 9.03 25.03
C PRO A 44 -3.15 7.91 24.80
N ASN A 45 -3.50 6.66 25.10
CA ASN A 45 -2.64 5.50 24.84
C ASN A 45 -2.49 5.25 23.32
N LEU A 46 -3.55 5.47 22.57
CA LEU A 46 -3.53 5.36 21.12
C LEU A 46 -2.65 6.46 20.50
N LEU A 47 -2.80 7.70 20.95
CA LEU A 47 -1.93 8.82 20.55
C LEU A 47 -0.45 8.57 20.88
N ALA A 48 -0.17 7.98 22.05
CA ALA A 48 1.20 7.71 22.49
C ALA A 48 1.93 6.67 21.64
N LYS A 49 1.21 5.69 21.09
CA LYS A 49 1.78 4.61 20.26
C LYS A 49 1.72 4.86 18.76
N ALA A 50 0.94 5.86 18.33
CA ALA A 50 0.79 6.17 16.91
C ALA A 50 2.14 6.61 16.30
N PRO A 51 2.50 6.07 15.12
CA PRO A 51 3.73 6.44 14.44
C PRO A 51 3.67 7.83 13.82
N GLU A 52 4.84 8.37 13.52
CA GLU A 52 5.02 9.50 12.62
C GLU A 52 5.54 8.98 11.28
N PHE A 53 4.93 9.37 10.17
CA PHE A 53 5.39 9.00 8.83
C PHE A 53 5.93 10.22 8.08
N VAL A 54 7.01 10.00 7.33
CA VAL A 54 7.54 10.96 6.36
C VAL A 54 7.52 10.31 4.99
N PHE A 55 6.70 10.84 4.08
CA PHE A 55 6.55 10.30 2.74
C PHE A 55 7.51 10.96 1.75
N HIS A 56 8.21 10.15 0.98
CA HIS A 56 9.16 10.56 -0.06
C HIS A 56 8.66 10.09 -1.42
N HIS A 57 8.12 10.99 -2.22
CA HIS A 57 7.83 10.74 -3.62
C HIS A 57 9.11 10.91 -4.43
N ILE A 58 9.73 9.77 -4.82
CA ILE A 58 11.10 9.71 -5.29
C ILE A 58 11.13 9.73 -6.82
N GLY A 59 11.57 10.85 -7.40
CA GLY A 59 11.82 10.96 -8.83
C GLY A 59 13.25 10.62 -9.24
N GLU A 60 13.48 10.32 -10.52
CA GLU A 60 14.82 10.34 -11.09
C GLU A 60 15.39 11.76 -11.11
N THR A 61 14.51 12.73 -11.36
CA THR A 61 14.74 14.18 -11.30
C THR A 61 13.60 14.81 -10.50
N MET A 62 13.58 16.12 -10.34
CA MET A 62 12.48 16.87 -9.73
C MET A 62 11.35 17.23 -10.71
N GLU A 63 11.43 16.77 -11.97
CA GLU A 63 10.37 17.00 -12.95
C GLU A 63 9.08 16.25 -12.59
N PRO A 64 7.90 16.87 -12.82
CA PRO A 64 6.61 16.22 -12.54
C PRO A 64 6.43 14.93 -13.33
N VAL A 65 5.88 13.90 -12.68
CA VAL A 65 5.60 12.59 -13.26
C VAL A 65 4.08 12.41 -13.42
N HIS A 66 3.64 12.10 -14.64
CA HIS A 66 2.25 11.74 -14.91
C HIS A 66 2.01 10.29 -14.50
N LEU A 67 0.98 10.07 -13.70
CA LEU A 67 0.57 8.73 -13.32
C LEU A 67 -0.30 8.07 -14.41
N LEU A 68 -0.34 6.75 -14.43
CA LEU A 68 -1.06 5.95 -15.43
C LEU A 68 -2.56 6.25 -15.48
N THR A 69 -3.17 6.54 -14.34
CA THR A 69 -4.62 6.70 -14.24
C THR A 69 -5.01 8.05 -13.65
N SER A 70 -6.29 8.44 -13.85
CA SER A 70 -6.93 9.60 -13.21
C SER A 70 -6.34 10.96 -13.57
N SER A 71 -5.49 11.05 -14.62
CA SER A 71 -4.83 12.29 -15.04
C SER A 71 -4.07 13.02 -13.90
N VAL A 72 -3.60 12.27 -12.92
CA VAL A 72 -2.82 12.80 -11.80
C VAL A 72 -1.38 13.02 -12.22
N THR A 73 -0.83 14.14 -11.79
CA THR A 73 0.60 14.46 -11.91
C THR A 73 1.17 14.68 -10.53
N VAL A 74 2.28 14.01 -10.22
CA VAL A 74 2.97 14.14 -8.93
C VAL A 74 4.31 14.84 -9.13
N VAL A 75 4.56 15.86 -8.33
CA VAL A 75 5.87 16.50 -8.24
C VAL A 75 6.70 15.71 -7.24
N PRO A 76 7.91 15.23 -7.61
CA PRO A 76 8.80 14.56 -6.66
C PRO A 76 9.09 15.44 -5.44
N THR A 77 9.19 14.84 -4.27
CA THR A 77 9.63 15.52 -3.04
C THR A 77 11.13 15.42 -2.83
N VAL A 78 11.76 14.45 -3.53
CA VAL A 78 13.20 14.16 -3.45
C VAL A 78 13.65 13.40 -4.69
N THR A 79 14.91 13.52 -5.06
CA THR A 79 15.49 12.68 -6.11
C THR A 79 15.99 11.36 -5.53
N VAL A 80 16.19 10.36 -6.40
CA VAL A 80 16.77 9.06 -5.99
C VAL A 80 18.20 9.20 -5.44
N ASP A 81 18.92 10.24 -5.82
CA ASP A 81 20.29 10.49 -5.36
C ASP A 81 20.34 11.11 -3.94
N ASP A 82 19.29 11.83 -3.55
CA ASP A 82 19.22 12.58 -2.29
C ASP A 82 18.27 11.93 -1.26
N VAL A 83 17.58 10.83 -1.61
CA VAL A 83 16.61 10.19 -0.73
C VAL A 83 17.31 9.65 0.53
N PRO A 84 16.76 9.91 1.74
CA PRO A 84 17.32 9.38 2.97
C PRO A 84 17.17 7.86 3.05
N GLU A 85 17.72 7.26 4.09
CA GLU A 85 17.45 5.86 4.40
C GLU A 85 15.95 5.64 4.65
N LEU A 86 15.36 4.67 3.95
CA LEU A 86 13.93 4.37 4.00
C LEU A 86 13.67 3.17 4.90
N ASP A 87 12.59 3.21 5.67
CA ASP A 87 12.08 2.09 6.45
C ASP A 87 11.11 1.23 5.66
N ILE A 88 10.33 1.87 4.80
CA ILE A 88 9.34 1.22 3.93
C ILE A 88 9.54 1.72 2.49
N LEU A 89 9.53 0.81 1.54
CA LEU A 89 9.42 1.14 0.11
C LEU A 89 8.09 0.59 -0.41
N LEU A 90 7.27 1.46 -1.01
CA LEU A 90 5.97 1.12 -1.60
C LEU A 90 6.04 1.28 -3.12
N VAL A 91 5.83 0.18 -3.86
CA VAL A 91 5.91 0.13 -5.33
C VAL A 91 4.53 -0.18 -5.91
N GLY A 92 3.94 0.78 -6.61
CA GLY A 92 2.69 0.61 -7.36
C GLY A 92 2.89 -0.14 -8.68
N GLY A 93 1.80 -0.50 -9.32
CA GLY A 93 1.81 -1.21 -10.59
C GLY A 93 1.55 -0.33 -11.79
N ASP A 94 2.16 -0.69 -12.90
CA ASP A 94 1.94 -0.10 -14.21
C ASP A 94 1.41 -1.14 -15.22
N ILE A 95 1.55 -0.86 -16.52
CA ILE A 95 1.28 -1.84 -17.58
C ILE A 95 2.55 -2.68 -17.78
N PRO A 96 2.64 -3.94 -17.28
CA PRO A 96 3.90 -4.69 -17.21
C PRO A 96 4.62 -4.89 -18.54
N ALA A 97 3.87 -4.90 -19.65
CA ALA A 97 4.45 -5.01 -21.00
C ALA A 97 5.12 -3.71 -21.49
N LYS A 98 4.88 -2.59 -20.81
CA LYS A 98 5.38 -1.25 -21.18
C LYS A 98 6.32 -0.65 -20.15
N THR A 99 6.50 -1.31 -19.01
CA THR A 99 7.36 -0.83 -17.91
C THR A 99 8.75 -0.44 -18.40
N LYS A 100 9.12 0.80 -18.13
CA LYS A 100 10.45 1.34 -18.38
C LYS A 100 10.93 2.08 -17.14
N LEU A 101 11.28 1.32 -16.11
CA LEU A 101 11.79 1.92 -14.90
C LEU A 101 13.23 2.44 -15.11
N PRO A 102 13.51 3.69 -14.76
CA PRO A 102 14.87 4.23 -14.83
C PRO A 102 15.88 3.39 -14.04
N PRO A 103 17.13 3.21 -14.52
CA PRO A 103 18.12 2.37 -13.85
C PRO A 103 18.37 2.72 -12.38
N LYS A 104 18.38 4.01 -12.03
CA LYS A 104 18.56 4.46 -10.64
C LYS A 104 17.41 4.01 -9.73
N LEU A 105 16.17 4.04 -10.21
CA LEU A 105 15.01 3.54 -9.45
C LEU A 105 15.03 2.00 -9.34
N GLN A 106 15.51 1.29 -10.37
CA GLN A 106 15.74 -0.15 -10.28
C GLN A 106 16.77 -0.50 -9.20
N ASP A 107 17.87 0.27 -9.14
CA ASP A 107 18.91 0.10 -8.13
C ASP A 107 18.41 0.41 -6.72
N LEU A 108 17.58 1.45 -6.56
CA LEU A 108 16.92 1.75 -5.30
C LEU A 108 16.11 0.55 -4.82
N ILE A 109 15.24 0.00 -5.66
CA ILE A 109 14.40 -1.16 -5.33
C ILE A 109 15.25 -2.37 -4.93
N ARG A 110 16.30 -2.69 -5.70
CA ARG A 110 17.21 -3.81 -5.39
C ARG A 110 17.91 -3.64 -4.04
N ARG A 111 18.49 -2.47 -3.79
CA ARG A 111 19.19 -2.17 -2.53
C ARG A 111 18.22 -2.23 -1.34
N HIS A 112 17.03 -1.65 -1.49
CA HIS A 112 16.03 -1.67 -0.43
C HIS A 112 15.54 -3.09 -0.14
N ALA A 113 15.23 -3.89 -1.14
CA ALA A 113 14.84 -5.29 -0.96
C ALA A 113 15.94 -6.11 -0.25
N ALA A 114 17.21 -5.86 -0.56
CA ALA A 114 18.36 -6.54 0.04
C ALA A 114 18.68 -6.05 1.47
N SER A 115 18.24 -4.86 1.86
CA SER A 115 18.52 -4.29 3.19
C SER A 115 17.76 -4.98 4.34
N GLY A 116 16.76 -5.80 4.03
CA GLY A 116 15.87 -6.41 5.02
C GLY A 116 14.75 -5.48 5.52
N LYS A 117 14.73 -4.22 5.08
CA LYS A 117 13.65 -3.27 5.37
C LYS A 117 12.41 -3.59 4.54
N LEU A 118 11.26 -3.08 4.97
CA LEU A 118 9.96 -3.47 4.46
C LEU A 118 9.73 -2.96 3.03
N LEU A 119 9.38 -3.87 2.12
CA LEU A 119 8.99 -3.57 0.76
C LEU A 119 7.56 -4.03 0.52
N PHE A 120 6.67 -3.10 0.20
CA PHE A 120 5.30 -3.36 -0.24
C PHE A 120 5.19 -3.22 -1.76
N THR A 121 4.45 -4.14 -2.39
CA THR A 121 4.01 -3.97 -3.76
C THR A 121 2.50 -4.09 -3.86
N THR A 122 1.90 -3.30 -4.71
CA THR A 122 0.47 -3.34 -5.00
C THR A 122 0.24 -3.68 -6.47
N CYS A 123 -0.80 -4.44 -6.76
CA CYS A 123 -1.24 -4.77 -8.12
C CYS A 123 -0.12 -5.39 -8.96
N THR A 124 0.22 -4.79 -10.11
CA THR A 124 1.34 -5.19 -10.97
C THR A 124 2.71 -4.69 -10.48
N GLY A 125 2.78 -3.97 -9.37
CA GLY A 125 4.04 -3.53 -8.76
C GLY A 125 4.99 -4.68 -8.42
N ALA A 126 4.45 -5.87 -8.12
CA ALA A 126 5.28 -7.06 -7.95
C ALA A 126 6.03 -7.44 -9.26
N ALA A 127 5.46 -7.16 -10.44
CA ALA A 127 6.17 -7.35 -11.72
C ALA A 127 7.29 -6.33 -11.91
N VAL A 128 7.07 -5.08 -11.47
CA VAL A 128 8.11 -4.03 -11.47
C VAL A 128 9.29 -4.46 -10.62
N VAL A 129 9.04 -4.97 -9.42
CA VAL A 129 10.09 -5.48 -8.52
C VAL A 129 10.74 -6.75 -9.09
N ALA A 130 9.96 -7.68 -9.69
CA ALA A 130 10.49 -8.88 -10.34
C ALA A 130 11.43 -8.54 -11.50
N ALA A 131 11.15 -7.46 -12.25
CA ALA A 131 12.02 -7.00 -13.34
C ALA A 131 13.40 -6.58 -12.85
N THR A 132 13.57 -6.22 -11.59
CA THR A 132 14.87 -5.90 -10.99
C THR A 132 15.64 -7.15 -10.51
N GLY A 133 15.02 -8.33 -10.49
CA GLY A 133 15.56 -9.57 -9.93
C GLY A 133 15.35 -9.72 -8.41
N ALA A 134 14.79 -8.72 -7.73
CA ALA A 134 14.64 -8.73 -6.26
C ALA A 134 13.63 -9.77 -5.73
N LEU A 135 12.78 -10.32 -6.61
CA LEU A 135 11.84 -11.39 -6.26
C LEU A 135 12.29 -12.80 -6.63
N ASP A 136 13.48 -12.97 -7.23
CA ASP A 136 13.95 -14.30 -7.63
C ASP A 136 14.03 -15.23 -6.41
N GLY A 137 13.41 -16.42 -6.55
CA GLY A 137 13.29 -17.42 -5.48
C GLY A 137 12.26 -17.11 -4.39
N ARG A 138 11.66 -15.91 -4.35
CA ARG A 138 10.67 -15.49 -3.37
C ARG A 138 9.25 -15.93 -3.76
N ARG A 139 8.39 -16.11 -2.75
CA ARG A 139 6.94 -16.25 -2.95
C ARG A 139 6.32 -14.87 -3.16
N ALA A 140 5.47 -14.75 -4.17
CA ALA A 140 4.81 -13.49 -4.47
C ALA A 140 3.44 -13.70 -5.11
N THR A 141 2.59 -12.69 -5.01
CA THR A 141 1.36 -12.58 -5.79
C THR A 141 1.37 -11.31 -6.63
N VAL A 142 0.47 -11.24 -7.59
CA VAL A 142 0.34 -10.11 -8.51
C VAL A 142 -1.10 -10.05 -9.03
N ASN A 143 -1.47 -8.97 -9.71
CA ASN A 143 -2.81 -8.80 -10.27
C ASN A 143 -3.25 -10.03 -11.08
N ASN A 144 -4.51 -10.42 -10.89
CA ASN A 144 -5.06 -11.63 -11.49
C ASN A 144 -5.17 -11.58 -13.02
N LEU A 145 -5.39 -10.39 -13.59
CA LEU A 145 -5.54 -10.21 -15.05
C LEU A 145 -4.22 -10.52 -15.75
N GLU A 146 -3.12 -10.01 -15.23
CA GLU A 146 -1.79 -10.14 -15.82
C GLU A 146 -1.02 -11.36 -15.32
N TYR A 147 -1.55 -12.11 -14.34
CA TYR A 147 -0.85 -13.19 -13.63
C TYR A 147 -0.13 -14.17 -14.55
N ASN A 148 -0.84 -14.73 -15.54
CA ASN A 148 -0.27 -15.75 -16.41
C ASN A 148 0.87 -15.20 -17.29
N TRP A 149 0.73 -13.96 -17.75
CA TRP A 149 1.77 -13.28 -18.52
C TRP A 149 3.00 -13.00 -17.65
N ILE A 150 2.81 -12.47 -16.44
CA ILE A 150 3.88 -12.14 -15.50
C ILE A 150 4.60 -13.41 -15.04
N LYS A 151 3.87 -14.48 -14.71
CA LYS A 151 4.46 -15.77 -14.33
C LYS A 151 5.35 -16.33 -15.44
N LYS A 152 4.93 -16.21 -16.70
CA LYS A 152 5.73 -16.63 -17.85
C LYS A 152 6.97 -15.76 -18.05
N ARG A 153 6.84 -14.45 -17.78
CA ARG A 153 7.91 -13.46 -17.99
C ARG A 153 8.99 -13.52 -16.91
N TYR A 154 8.60 -13.83 -15.66
CA TYR A 154 9.49 -13.92 -14.50
C TYR A 154 9.38 -15.28 -13.82
N PRO A 155 9.90 -16.35 -14.47
CA PRO A 155 9.72 -17.74 -14.03
C PRO A 155 10.49 -18.10 -12.74
N ASN A 156 11.48 -17.29 -12.35
CA ASN A 156 12.26 -17.50 -11.13
C ASN A 156 11.51 -17.12 -9.85
N VAL A 157 10.38 -16.41 -9.96
CA VAL A 157 9.54 -16.04 -8.82
C VAL A 157 8.52 -17.15 -8.56
N LYS A 158 8.31 -17.49 -7.28
CA LYS A 158 7.31 -18.50 -6.86
C LYS A 158 5.92 -17.84 -6.78
N TRP A 159 5.33 -17.58 -7.94
CA TRP A 159 4.02 -16.92 -8.04
C TRP A 159 2.89 -17.80 -7.51
N THR A 160 1.97 -17.21 -6.73
CA THR A 160 0.76 -17.85 -6.20
C THR A 160 -0.45 -16.92 -6.27
N LYS A 161 -1.66 -17.52 -6.35
CA LYS A 161 -2.96 -16.83 -6.27
C LYS A 161 -3.77 -17.22 -5.02
N GLU A 162 -3.16 -17.98 -4.10
CA GLU A 162 -3.86 -18.53 -2.94
C GLU A 162 -4.45 -17.48 -2.03
N LYS A 163 -3.80 -16.30 -1.94
CA LYS A 163 -4.21 -15.22 -1.05
C LYS A 163 -4.16 -13.88 -1.79
N LYS A 164 -4.88 -12.91 -1.26
CA LYS A 164 -4.89 -11.52 -1.77
C LYS A 164 -3.55 -10.82 -1.62
N TRP A 165 -2.76 -11.21 -0.61
CA TRP A 165 -1.37 -10.79 -0.45
C TRP A 165 -0.52 -11.94 0.09
N ILE A 166 0.76 -11.84 -0.18
CA ILE A 166 1.78 -12.80 0.25
C ILE A 166 2.85 -12.06 1.02
N VAL A 167 3.24 -12.62 2.14
CA VAL A 167 4.37 -12.18 2.96
C VAL A 167 5.51 -13.17 2.76
N ASP A 168 6.67 -12.69 2.32
CA ASP A 168 7.90 -13.46 2.23
C ASP A 168 9.06 -12.65 2.84
N GLY A 169 9.28 -12.84 4.13
CA GLY A 169 10.23 -12.04 4.90
C GLY A 169 9.85 -10.56 4.91
N ASN A 170 10.75 -9.72 4.44
CA ASN A 170 10.55 -8.27 4.36
C ASN A 170 9.78 -7.81 3.11
N ILE A 171 9.45 -8.71 2.19
CA ILE A 171 8.75 -8.35 0.95
C ILE A 171 7.30 -8.84 1.01
N TRP A 172 6.37 -7.90 0.92
CA TRP A 172 4.94 -8.14 0.95
C TRP A 172 4.32 -7.73 -0.39
N THR A 173 3.60 -8.63 -1.03
CA THR A 173 3.03 -8.40 -2.36
C THR A 173 1.51 -8.53 -2.34
N GLY A 174 0.79 -7.49 -2.76
CA GLY A 174 -0.68 -7.45 -2.87
C GLY A 174 -1.16 -7.67 -4.30
N SER A 175 -2.23 -8.46 -4.47
CA SER A 175 -2.75 -8.87 -5.79
C SER A 175 -3.55 -7.79 -6.54
N GLY A 176 -3.73 -6.62 -5.98
CA GLY A 176 -4.45 -5.51 -6.61
C GLY A 176 -4.44 -4.28 -5.72
N ALA A 177 -4.93 -3.14 -6.21
CA ALA A 177 -4.93 -1.88 -5.48
C ALA A 177 -5.59 -1.99 -4.10
N VAL A 178 -6.83 -2.47 -4.06
CA VAL A 178 -7.57 -2.63 -2.79
C VAL A 178 -6.98 -3.75 -1.92
N ALA A 179 -6.51 -4.85 -2.53
CA ALA A 179 -5.78 -5.88 -1.80
C ALA A 179 -4.45 -5.38 -1.22
N GLY A 180 -3.82 -4.40 -1.87
CA GLY A 180 -2.65 -3.69 -1.34
C GLY A 180 -3.00 -2.83 -0.13
N MET A 181 -4.14 -2.15 -0.14
CA MET A 181 -4.65 -1.44 1.04
C MET A 181 -4.97 -2.41 2.18
N ASP A 182 -5.65 -3.53 1.90
CA ASP A 182 -5.92 -4.59 2.90
C ASP A 182 -4.61 -5.13 3.51
N MET A 183 -3.58 -5.32 2.69
CA MET A 183 -2.24 -5.75 3.12
C MET A 183 -1.59 -4.74 4.08
N VAL A 184 -1.66 -3.46 3.76
CA VAL A 184 -1.14 -2.38 4.63
C VAL A 184 -1.98 -2.27 5.91
N ALA A 185 -3.30 -2.42 5.85
CA ALA A 185 -4.18 -2.51 7.01
C ALA A 185 -3.77 -3.67 7.93
N HIS A 186 -3.48 -4.84 7.36
CA HIS A 186 -2.98 -5.99 8.10
C HIS A 186 -1.63 -5.67 8.77
N TRP A 187 -0.71 -5.01 8.07
CA TRP A 187 0.57 -4.59 8.65
C TRP A 187 0.38 -3.60 9.82
N ILE A 188 -0.51 -2.61 9.70
CA ILE A 188 -0.84 -1.68 10.79
C ILE A 188 -1.35 -2.45 12.01
N LYS A 189 -2.28 -3.39 11.79
CA LYS A 189 -2.83 -4.23 12.87
C LYS A 189 -1.74 -5.03 13.59
N GLU A 190 -0.88 -5.72 12.84
CA GLU A 190 0.17 -6.57 13.43
C GLU A 190 1.26 -5.74 14.14
N THR A 191 1.52 -4.52 13.68
CA THR A 191 2.59 -3.67 14.21
C THR A 191 2.13 -2.80 15.37
N TYR A 192 0.93 -2.23 15.30
CA TYR A 192 0.44 -1.22 16.24
C TYR A 192 -0.84 -1.62 16.99
N GLY A 193 -1.48 -2.70 16.57
CA GLY A 193 -2.70 -3.22 17.16
C GLY A 193 -3.97 -2.86 16.39
N LEU A 194 -5.02 -3.64 16.69
CA LEU A 194 -6.32 -3.51 16.02
C LEU A 194 -6.98 -2.15 16.28
N ASP A 195 -6.80 -1.57 17.45
CA ASP A 195 -7.35 -0.28 17.84
C ASP A 195 -6.84 0.88 16.96
N LEU A 196 -5.54 0.88 16.61
CA LEU A 196 -5.00 1.87 15.67
C LEU A 196 -5.52 1.63 14.23
N LEU A 197 -5.65 0.38 13.81
CA LEU A 197 -6.27 0.06 12.53
C LEU A 197 -7.72 0.53 12.46
N ILE A 198 -8.51 0.29 13.52
CA ILE A 198 -9.91 0.76 13.59
C ILE A 198 -9.96 2.29 13.38
N GLN A 199 -9.13 3.03 14.09
CA GLN A 199 -9.09 4.49 13.98
C GLN A 199 -8.71 4.96 12.57
N ALA A 200 -7.71 4.33 11.96
CA ALA A 200 -7.30 4.63 10.58
C ALA A 200 -8.41 4.30 9.57
N ALA A 201 -9.07 3.16 9.74
CA ALA A 201 -10.15 2.71 8.87
C ALA A 201 -11.39 3.62 8.98
N LEU A 202 -11.75 4.04 10.21
CA LEU A 202 -12.85 4.98 10.46
C LEU A 202 -12.62 6.34 9.78
N SER A 203 -11.39 6.86 9.79
CA SER A 203 -11.08 8.15 9.14
C SER A 203 -11.22 8.11 7.62
N LEU A 204 -11.13 6.94 7.00
CA LEU A 204 -11.30 6.75 5.56
C LEU A 204 -12.69 6.19 5.18
N ASP A 205 -13.56 5.89 6.15
CA ASP A 205 -14.79 5.08 5.95
C ASP A 205 -14.47 3.77 5.18
N TYR A 206 -13.33 3.16 5.48
CA TYR A 206 -12.79 1.99 4.81
C TYR A 206 -12.96 0.74 5.67
N GLU A 207 -13.63 -0.29 5.14
CA GLU A 207 -13.77 -1.58 5.79
C GLU A 207 -12.66 -2.53 5.30
N PRO A 208 -11.57 -2.72 6.08
CA PRO A 208 -10.49 -3.61 5.70
C PRO A 208 -10.93 -5.06 5.64
N ARG A 209 -10.33 -5.84 4.75
CA ARG A 209 -10.57 -7.26 4.60
C ARG A 209 -9.34 -8.06 4.95
N ASP A 210 -9.59 -9.23 5.49
CA ASP A 210 -8.62 -10.27 5.77
C ASP A 210 -8.83 -11.44 4.80
N VAL A 211 -8.07 -12.50 4.96
CA VAL A 211 -8.25 -13.76 4.22
C VAL A 211 -9.59 -14.42 4.54
N ASP A 212 -10.14 -14.16 5.73
CA ASP A 212 -11.39 -14.72 6.24
C ASP A 212 -12.60 -13.77 6.06
N GLY A 213 -12.42 -12.59 5.46
CA GLY A 213 -13.51 -11.64 5.19
C GLY A 213 -13.26 -10.24 5.74
N LEU A 214 -14.35 -9.52 6.08
CA LEU A 214 -14.29 -8.16 6.60
C LEU A 214 -13.86 -8.16 8.08
N TYR A 215 -13.11 -7.15 8.50
CA TYR A 215 -12.78 -6.93 9.91
C TYR A 215 -13.97 -6.42 10.74
N ASN A 216 -15.04 -5.91 10.09
CA ASN A 216 -16.23 -5.32 10.73
C ASN A 216 -15.86 -4.18 11.70
N VAL A 217 -14.97 -3.31 11.29
CA VAL A 217 -14.49 -2.16 12.09
C VAL A 217 -15.39 -0.94 11.97
N LEU A 218 -16.15 -0.82 10.88
CA LEU A 218 -17.05 0.31 10.66
C LEU A 218 -18.34 0.17 11.46
N PRO A 219 -18.88 1.29 11.99
CA PRO A 219 -20.18 1.30 12.65
C PRO A 219 -21.28 0.81 11.71
N GLN A 220 -22.22 0.03 12.26
CA GLN A 220 -23.44 -0.37 11.53
C GLN A 220 -24.27 0.87 11.18
N ARG A 221 -24.79 0.90 9.97
CA ARG A 221 -25.66 1.98 9.48
C ARG A 221 -27.13 1.58 9.61
N TYR A 222 -27.96 2.52 10.05
CA TYR A 222 -29.39 2.35 10.22
C TYR A 222 -30.15 3.49 9.55
N ASP A 223 -31.35 3.20 9.03
CA ASP A 223 -32.26 4.22 8.50
C ASP A 223 -32.93 5.02 9.63
N SER A 224 -33.74 6.01 9.27
CA SER A 224 -34.47 6.85 10.22
C SER A 224 -35.53 6.09 11.07
N THR A 225 -35.85 4.86 10.68
CA THR A 225 -36.79 3.99 11.40
C THR A 225 -36.07 2.96 12.29
N GLY A 226 -34.72 2.94 12.26
CA GLY A 226 -33.91 2.03 13.04
C GLY A 226 -33.66 0.66 12.40
N ASN A 227 -33.97 0.48 11.10
CA ASN A 227 -33.63 -0.73 10.38
C ASN A 227 -32.19 -0.68 9.91
N LYS A 228 -31.51 -1.83 9.98
CA LYS A 228 -30.13 -1.96 9.44
C LYS A 228 -30.13 -1.72 7.93
N ILE A 229 -29.27 -0.81 7.48
CA ILE A 229 -29.07 -0.52 6.06
C ILE A 229 -27.90 -1.38 5.53
N SER A 230 -28.15 -2.13 4.44
CA SER A 230 -27.10 -2.77 3.67
C SER A 230 -26.32 -1.72 2.87
N THR A 231 -25.01 -1.88 2.79
CA THR A 231 -24.16 -1.12 1.85
C THR A 231 -24.04 -1.80 0.48
N HIS A 232 -24.75 -2.91 0.28
CA HIS A 232 -24.78 -3.62 -1.00
C HIS A 232 -25.47 -2.77 -2.06
N VAL A 233 -24.79 -2.56 -3.17
CA VAL A 233 -25.30 -1.82 -4.33
C VAL A 233 -26.00 -2.75 -5.32
N PHE A 234 -25.70 -4.05 -5.25
CA PHE A 234 -26.24 -5.07 -6.12
C PHE A 234 -27.41 -5.83 -5.45
N PRO A 235 -28.38 -6.29 -6.23
CA PRO A 235 -29.42 -7.19 -5.71
C PRO A 235 -28.79 -8.44 -5.10
N ASP A 236 -29.42 -8.96 -4.04
CA ASP A 236 -28.95 -10.19 -3.37
C ASP A 236 -29.09 -11.45 -4.25
N GLU A 237 -29.71 -11.31 -5.43
CA GLU A 237 -29.90 -12.38 -6.41
C GLU A 237 -29.21 -12.01 -7.74
N ILE A 238 -28.06 -12.60 -8.01
CA ILE A 238 -27.48 -12.78 -9.34
C ILE A 238 -27.24 -14.26 -9.56
#